data_40ee10cba4a4dc0d89125da84cc84d6a
#
_entry.id   40ee10cba4a4dc0d89125da84cc84d6a
#
_cell.length_a   1.000
_cell.length_b   1.000
_cell.length_c   1.000
_cell.angle_alpha   90.00
_cell.angle_beta   90.00
_cell.angle_gamma   90.00
#
_symmetry.space_group_name_H-M   'P 1'
#
loop_
_entity.id
_entity.type
_entity.pdbx_description
1 polymer ?
#
loop_
_entity_poly.entity_id
_entity_poly.type
_entity_poly.pdbx_seq_one_letter_code
_entity_poly.pdbx_strand_id
1 'polypeptide(L)'
;MRSITQASTGGFNYATSDLACVIDRTERLGATALVYVVGTPQSQHLAMVFKVAEMAGFLAPPARAVHVNFGSVLGDDRKMLRSRSGDPVRFVDLVNEAIERGRIAVAERGDDLDPDAADELGHAIGIGALKYAELSTDRIKDYVFDWDRMLSFEGNTGPYLQYAHARICSIFENAREKRFTAPEQPLLHELEVLDTPEELQLMKRMAALPDTVDDSAQNFEPHRLTYYLTELAGCFHSFYNKNRVISEDAALTHARLY
;
A
#
# COMPACT_ATOMS: atom_id res chain seq x y z
N MET A 1 14.99 38.14 -6.83
CA MET A 1 14.63 37.13 -7.85
C MET A 1 15.85 36.52 -8.57
N ARG A 2 16.86 37.26 -8.99
CA ARG A 2 18.04 36.69 -9.68
C ARG A 2 18.78 35.58 -8.90
N SER A 3 18.78 35.60 -7.57
CA SER A 3 19.53 34.63 -6.75
C SER A 3 18.88 33.22 -6.68
N ILE A 4 17.64 33.07 -7.08
CA ILE A 4 16.95 31.78 -7.06
C ILE A 4 17.13 31.02 -8.37
N THR A 5 17.28 31.75 -9.50
CA THR A 5 17.26 31.16 -10.84
C THR A 5 18.61 31.17 -11.53
N GLN A 6 19.59 31.97 -11.05
CA GLN A 6 20.88 32.12 -11.71
C GLN A 6 22.03 32.13 -10.69
N ALA A 7 23.04 31.31 -10.92
CA ALA A 7 24.27 31.33 -10.14
C ALA A 7 25.06 32.63 -10.35
N SER A 8 25.94 32.99 -9.40
CA SER A 8 26.83 34.19 -9.51
C SER A 8 27.72 34.17 -10.75
N THR A 9 27.98 33.00 -11.30
CA THR A 9 28.75 32.77 -12.53
C THR A 9 27.95 32.94 -13.82
N GLY A 10 26.65 33.29 -13.74
CA GLY A 10 25.76 33.43 -14.89
C GLY A 10 25.09 32.11 -15.37
N GLY A 11 25.48 30.99 -14.82
CA GLY A 11 24.86 29.68 -15.12
C GLY A 11 23.50 29.51 -14.47
N PHE A 12 22.67 28.62 -15.03
CA PHE A 12 21.41 28.23 -14.40
C PHE A 12 21.67 27.24 -13.29
N ASN A 13 20.85 27.31 -12.23
CA ASN A 13 20.87 26.37 -11.11
C ASN A 13 19.68 25.40 -11.15
N TYR A 14 19.67 24.44 -10.24
CA TYR A 14 18.61 23.41 -10.20
C TYR A 14 17.20 24.01 -10.00
N ALA A 15 17.06 25.15 -9.31
CA ALA A 15 15.75 25.80 -9.18
C ALA A 15 15.21 26.31 -10.53
N THR A 16 16.08 26.73 -11.43
CA THR A 16 15.68 27.08 -12.80
C THR A 16 15.21 25.88 -13.59
N SER A 17 15.87 24.73 -13.44
CA SER A 17 15.46 23.49 -14.09
C SER A 17 14.09 23.04 -13.56
N ASP A 18 13.84 23.14 -12.25
CA ASP A 18 12.56 22.81 -11.65
C ASP A 18 11.44 23.73 -12.13
N LEU A 19 11.69 25.03 -12.25
CA LEU A 19 10.72 25.96 -12.83
C LEU A 19 10.42 25.65 -14.30
N ALA A 20 11.45 25.33 -15.08
CA ALA A 20 11.27 24.90 -16.47
C ALA A 20 10.43 23.62 -16.56
N CYS A 21 10.62 22.67 -15.63
CA CYS A 21 9.79 21.46 -15.54
C CYS A 21 8.32 21.78 -15.20
N VAL A 22 8.05 22.75 -14.32
CA VAL A 22 6.66 23.19 -14.04
C VAL A 22 6.04 23.74 -15.31
N ILE A 23 6.70 24.65 -16.03
CA ILE A 23 6.22 25.24 -17.28
C ILE A 23 5.93 24.14 -18.32
N ASP A 24 6.89 23.25 -18.54
CA ASP A 24 6.73 22.16 -19.50
C ASP A 24 5.53 21.26 -19.19
N ARG A 25 5.34 20.92 -17.92
CA ARG A 25 4.24 20.07 -17.47
C ARG A 25 2.88 20.75 -17.58
N THR A 26 2.78 22.04 -17.26
CA THR A 26 1.53 22.79 -17.32
C THR A 26 1.17 23.19 -18.75
N GLU A 27 2.12 23.75 -19.51
CA GLU A 27 1.85 24.30 -20.81
C GLU A 27 1.91 23.26 -21.93
N ARG A 28 2.97 22.45 -21.98
CA ARG A 28 3.14 21.46 -23.07
C ARG A 28 2.36 20.16 -22.81
N LEU A 29 2.39 19.64 -21.56
CA LEU A 29 1.71 18.38 -21.22
C LEU A 29 0.26 18.58 -20.77
N GLY A 30 -0.17 19.81 -20.48
CA GLY A 30 -1.51 20.11 -19.98
C GLY A 30 -1.85 19.47 -18.63
N ALA A 31 -0.85 19.20 -17.80
CA ALA A 31 -1.04 18.55 -16.50
C ALA A 31 -1.78 19.47 -15.53
N THR A 32 -2.85 18.96 -14.90
CA THR A 32 -3.62 19.65 -13.88
C THR A 32 -3.18 19.28 -12.46
N ALA A 33 -2.41 18.20 -12.28
CA ALA A 33 -1.82 17.81 -11.01
C ALA A 33 -0.35 17.44 -11.20
N LEU A 34 0.55 18.19 -10.57
CA LEU A 34 1.99 17.94 -10.56
C LEU A 34 2.34 17.37 -9.18
N VAL A 35 2.54 16.06 -9.10
CA VAL A 35 2.85 15.36 -7.84
C VAL A 35 4.34 15.08 -7.77
N TYR A 36 5.00 15.69 -6.79
CA TYR A 36 6.45 15.54 -6.54
C TYR A 36 6.66 14.58 -5.36
N VAL A 37 7.00 13.34 -5.64
CA VAL A 37 7.32 12.34 -4.62
C VAL A 37 8.80 12.42 -4.31
N VAL A 38 9.16 13.19 -3.29
CA VAL A 38 10.54 13.53 -2.95
C VAL A 38 10.72 13.60 -1.44
N GLY A 39 11.89 13.19 -0.92
CA GLY A 39 12.17 13.18 0.51
C GLY A 39 12.00 14.53 1.21
N THR A 40 11.63 14.51 2.47
CA THR A 40 11.38 15.70 3.31
C THR A 40 12.46 16.79 3.26
N PRO A 41 13.76 16.49 3.13
CA PRO A 41 14.79 17.56 3.01
C PRO A 41 14.59 18.53 1.86
N GLN A 42 13.84 18.17 0.82
CA GLN A 42 13.54 19.03 -0.33
C GLN A 42 12.33 19.95 -0.13
N SER A 43 11.62 19.87 1.01
CA SER A 43 10.33 20.55 1.22
C SER A 43 10.44 22.07 1.05
N GLN A 44 11.45 22.69 1.64
CA GLN A 44 11.64 24.15 1.54
C GLN A 44 11.94 24.57 0.10
N HIS A 45 12.78 23.82 -0.61
CA HIS A 45 13.11 24.09 -1.99
C HIS A 45 11.87 24.03 -2.89
N LEU A 46 11.10 22.94 -2.83
CA LEU A 46 9.89 22.78 -3.65
C LEU A 46 8.83 23.83 -3.31
N ALA A 47 8.64 24.16 -2.02
CA ALA A 47 7.73 25.23 -1.63
C ALA A 47 8.11 26.59 -2.27
N MET A 48 9.40 26.91 -2.35
CA MET A 48 9.87 28.12 -3.02
C MET A 48 9.66 28.05 -4.53
N VAL A 49 9.95 26.93 -5.17
CA VAL A 49 9.75 26.72 -6.62
C VAL A 49 8.27 26.89 -6.97
N PHE A 50 7.37 26.24 -6.25
CA PHE A 50 5.91 26.34 -6.49
C PHE A 50 5.44 27.77 -6.30
N LYS A 51 5.90 28.44 -5.24
CA LYS A 51 5.52 29.82 -4.98
C LYS A 51 5.97 30.78 -6.08
N VAL A 52 7.19 30.61 -6.59
CA VAL A 52 7.69 31.40 -7.72
C VAL A 52 6.90 31.09 -9.00
N ALA A 53 6.57 29.82 -9.26
CA ALA A 53 5.77 29.42 -10.41
C ALA A 53 4.34 30.03 -10.36
N GLU A 54 3.70 30.04 -9.19
CA GLU A 54 2.41 30.73 -8.97
C GLU A 54 2.50 32.22 -9.24
N MET A 55 3.50 32.89 -8.65
CA MET A 55 3.70 34.35 -8.82
C MET A 55 4.00 34.74 -10.27
N ALA A 56 4.64 33.86 -11.03
CA ALA A 56 4.95 34.06 -12.44
C ALA A 56 3.80 33.68 -13.40
N GLY A 57 2.73 33.07 -12.87
CA GLY A 57 1.59 32.61 -13.66
C GLY A 57 1.80 31.28 -14.38
N PHE A 58 2.92 30.58 -14.10
CA PHE A 58 3.19 29.26 -14.68
C PHE A 58 2.42 28.11 -14.00
N LEU A 59 1.98 28.34 -12.78
CA LEU A 59 1.16 27.43 -11.99
C LEU A 59 -0.11 28.16 -11.55
N ALA A 60 -1.18 27.98 -12.30
CA ALA A 60 -2.48 28.61 -12.06
C ALA A 60 -3.61 27.58 -12.19
N PRO A 61 -4.75 27.77 -11.51
CA PRO A 61 -5.89 26.88 -11.64
C PRO A 61 -6.29 26.62 -13.11
N PRO A 62 -6.64 25.37 -13.48
CA PRO A 62 -6.86 24.22 -12.60
C PRO A 62 -5.58 23.46 -12.17
N ALA A 63 -4.40 23.85 -12.67
CA ALA A 63 -3.15 23.18 -12.33
C ALA A 63 -2.74 23.44 -10.87
N ARG A 64 -2.30 22.39 -10.18
CA ARG A 64 -1.75 22.44 -8.83
C ARG A 64 -0.47 21.62 -8.72
N ALA A 65 0.46 22.04 -7.89
CA ALA A 65 1.65 21.27 -7.53
C ALA A 65 1.58 20.83 -6.07
N VAL A 66 1.93 19.59 -5.80
CA VAL A 66 1.91 18.99 -4.46
C VAL A 66 3.24 18.30 -4.20
N HIS A 67 3.86 18.58 -3.06
CA HIS A 67 4.99 17.84 -2.56
C HIS A 67 4.49 16.69 -1.65
N VAL A 68 4.58 15.47 -2.15
CA VAL A 68 4.33 14.24 -1.39
C VAL A 68 5.68 13.82 -0.79
N ASN A 69 5.99 14.41 0.35
CA ASN A 69 7.24 14.15 1.05
C ASN A 69 7.18 12.82 1.81
N PHE A 70 8.35 12.22 2.02
CA PHE A 70 8.50 10.99 2.79
C PHE A 70 9.71 11.07 3.72
N GLY A 71 9.61 10.31 4.83
CA GLY A 71 10.66 10.16 5.82
C GLY A 71 11.78 9.22 5.37
N SER A 72 12.64 8.85 6.30
CA SER A 72 13.81 8.02 6.06
C SER A 72 13.61 6.60 6.57
N VAL A 73 14.25 5.64 5.90
CA VAL A 73 14.37 4.26 6.38
C VAL A 73 15.60 4.17 7.27
N LEU A 74 15.39 3.74 8.51
CA LEU A 74 16.41 3.65 9.54
C LEU A 74 16.79 2.19 9.80
N GLY A 75 18.04 1.95 10.17
CA GLY A 75 18.48 0.69 10.75
C GLY A 75 18.14 0.59 12.25
N ASP A 76 18.49 -0.55 12.89
CA ASP A 76 18.25 -0.80 14.31
C ASP A 76 18.90 0.25 15.23
N ASP A 77 20.00 0.86 14.79
CA ASP A 77 20.68 1.96 15.48
C ASP A 77 20.00 3.33 15.30
N ARG A 78 18.84 3.36 14.65
CA ARG A 78 18.07 4.57 14.30
C ARG A 78 18.82 5.58 13.45
N LYS A 79 19.84 5.15 12.72
CA LYS A 79 20.50 5.94 11.68
C LYS A 79 20.04 5.47 10.31
N MET A 80 20.34 6.28 9.29
CA MET A 80 20.06 5.90 7.89
C MET A 80 20.54 4.48 7.63
N LEU A 81 19.66 3.66 7.03
CA LEU A 81 19.94 2.26 6.75
C LEU A 81 21.21 2.13 5.89
N ARG A 82 22.17 1.33 6.38
CA ARG A 82 23.46 1.08 5.72
C ARG A 82 23.72 -0.41 5.60
N SER A 83 24.48 -0.80 4.58
CA SER A 83 24.99 -2.16 4.44
C SER A 83 26.02 -2.48 5.55
N ARG A 84 26.38 -3.76 5.71
CA ARG A 84 27.43 -4.19 6.64
C ARG A 84 28.79 -3.54 6.33
N SER A 85 29.04 -3.15 5.09
CA SER A 85 30.24 -2.39 4.67
C SER A 85 30.19 -0.88 4.99
N GLY A 86 29.03 -0.39 5.47
CA GLY A 86 28.82 1.03 5.78
C GLY A 86 28.31 1.88 4.61
N ASP A 87 28.14 1.28 3.43
CA ASP A 87 27.60 1.94 2.25
C ASP A 87 26.07 2.08 2.34
N PRO A 88 25.47 3.07 1.65
CA PRO A 88 24.03 3.13 1.51
C PRO A 88 23.47 1.84 0.89
N VAL A 89 22.43 1.26 1.49
CA VAL A 89 21.75 0.08 0.94
C VAL A 89 21.03 0.48 -0.33
N ARG A 90 21.28 -0.23 -1.43
CA ARG A 90 20.54 0.00 -2.67
C ARG A 90 19.18 -0.66 -2.56
N PHE A 91 18.14 -0.02 -3.09
CA PHE A 91 16.78 -0.55 -3.06
C PHE A 91 16.68 -1.95 -3.70
N VAL A 92 17.42 -2.18 -4.79
CA VAL A 92 17.47 -3.50 -5.45
C VAL A 92 17.99 -4.61 -4.52
N ASP A 93 18.92 -4.30 -3.63
CA ASP A 93 19.46 -5.28 -2.68
C ASP A 93 18.41 -5.64 -1.62
N LEU A 94 17.58 -4.66 -1.17
CA LEU A 94 16.43 -4.93 -0.29
C LEU A 94 15.38 -5.79 -0.98
N VAL A 95 15.08 -5.53 -2.24
CA VAL A 95 14.13 -6.33 -3.03
C VAL A 95 14.60 -7.78 -3.14
N ASN A 96 15.87 -8.00 -3.51
CA ASN A 96 16.44 -9.34 -3.64
C ASN A 96 16.45 -10.09 -2.29
N GLU A 97 16.83 -9.43 -1.22
CA GLU A 97 16.81 -10.01 0.14
C GLU A 97 15.37 -10.37 0.57
N ALA A 98 14.38 -9.51 0.27
CA ALA A 98 12.98 -9.79 0.56
C ALA A 98 12.50 -11.06 -0.16
N ILE A 99 12.82 -11.21 -1.44
CA ILE A 99 12.48 -12.39 -2.24
C ILE A 99 13.13 -13.64 -1.66
N GLU A 100 14.43 -13.58 -1.35
CA GLU A 100 15.15 -14.72 -0.79
C GLU A 100 14.59 -15.17 0.56
N ARG A 101 14.26 -14.23 1.44
CA ARG A 101 13.60 -14.52 2.71
C ARG A 101 12.19 -15.09 2.53
N GLY A 102 11.46 -14.61 1.53
CA GLY A 102 10.16 -15.19 1.17
C GLY A 102 10.29 -16.66 0.74
N ARG A 103 11.32 -17.00 -0.06
CA ARG A 103 11.63 -18.39 -0.45
C ARG A 103 11.97 -19.26 0.75
N ILE A 104 12.79 -18.76 1.67
CA ILE A 104 13.12 -19.47 2.91
C ILE A 104 11.84 -19.74 3.72
N ALA A 105 10.96 -18.75 3.88
CA ALA A 105 9.71 -18.90 4.62
C ALA A 105 8.76 -19.95 3.99
N VAL A 106 8.74 -20.08 2.66
CA VAL A 106 8.00 -21.13 1.96
C VAL A 106 8.63 -22.49 2.23
N ALA A 107 9.97 -22.61 2.10
CA ALA A 107 10.68 -23.86 2.31
C ALA A 107 10.54 -24.40 3.74
N GLU A 108 10.54 -23.52 4.74
CA GLU A 108 10.38 -23.90 6.15
C GLU A 108 8.99 -24.48 6.48
N ARG A 109 7.96 -24.16 5.68
CA ARG A 109 6.61 -24.73 5.84
C ARG A 109 6.50 -26.17 5.39
N GLY A 110 7.42 -26.63 4.52
CA GLY A 110 7.52 -28.02 4.11
C GLY A 110 6.35 -28.52 3.26
N ASP A 111 5.62 -27.62 2.60
CA ASP A 111 4.56 -27.98 1.67
C ASP A 111 5.17 -28.65 0.42
N ASP A 112 4.59 -29.74 -0.07
CA ASP A 112 4.96 -30.43 -1.32
C ASP A 112 4.53 -29.59 -2.55
N LEU A 113 5.12 -28.41 -2.70
CA LEU A 113 4.88 -27.53 -3.84
C LEU A 113 5.84 -27.89 -4.98
N ASP A 114 5.37 -27.76 -6.22
CA ASP A 114 6.24 -27.73 -7.37
C ASP A 114 7.29 -26.61 -7.22
N PRO A 115 8.57 -26.86 -7.61
CA PRO A 115 9.64 -25.86 -7.41
C PRO A 115 9.35 -24.48 -8.00
N ASP A 116 8.71 -24.39 -9.18
CA ASP A 116 8.37 -23.13 -9.82
C ASP A 116 7.26 -22.41 -9.02
N ALA A 117 6.24 -23.15 -8.55
CA ALA A 117 5.20 -22.60 -7.70
C ALA A 117 5.74 -22.12 -6.34
N ALA A 118 6.70 -22.84 -5.75
CA ALA A 118 7.36 -22.44 -4.52
C ALA A 118 8.17 -21.14 -4.70
N ASP A 119 8.85 -21.00 -5.84
CA ASP A 119 9.60 -19.79 -6.20
C ASP A 119 8.66 -18.58 -6.37
N GLU A 120 7.57 -18.73 -7.14
CA GLU A 120 6.56 -17.69 -7.33
C GLU A 120 5.91 -17.26 -6.00
N LEU A 121 5.59 -18.21 -5.13
CA LEU A 121 5.02 -17.93 -3.81
C LEU A 121 6.02 -17.18 -2.92
N GLY A 122 7.29 -17.61 -2.89
CA GLY A 122 8.36 -16.94 -2.16
C GLY A 122 8.57 -15.51 -2.62
N HIS A 123 8.55 -15.30 -3.94
CA HIS A 123 8.61 -13.96 -4.53
C HIS A 123 7.40 -13.10 -4.10
N ALA A 124 6.18 -13.64 -4.18
CA ALA A 124 4.96 -12.92 -3.80
C ALA A 124 4.96 -12.54 -2.31
N ILE A 125 5.40 -13.45 -1.42
CA ILE A 125 5.51 -13.19 0.02
C ILE A 125 6.55 -12.10 0.30
N GLY A 126 7.75 -12.21 -0.26
CA GLY A 126 8.83 -11.25 -0.04
C GLY A 126 8.47 -9.84 -0.50
N ILE A 127 8.00 -9.71 -1.74
CA ILE A 127 7.57 -8.42 -2.30
C ILE A 127 6.34 -7.87 -1.57
N GLY A 128 5.38 -8.72 -1.20
CA GLY A 128 4.21 -8.33 -0.42
C GLY A 128 4.59 -7.76 0.96
N ALA A 129 5.52 -8.41 1.65
CA ALA A 129 6.04 -7.96 2.94
C ALA A 129 6.74 -6.60 2.83
N LEU A 130 7.61 -6.43 1.85
CA LEU A 130 8.32 -5.17 1.61
C LEU A 130 7.34 -4.03 1.27
N LYS A 131 6.43 -4.25 0.33
CA LYS A 131 5.41 -3.26 -0.05
C LYS A 131 4.53 -2.84 1.13
N TYR A 132 4.08 -3.82 1.92
CA TYR A 132 3.24 -3.53 3.08
C TYR A 132 4.00 -2.69 4.12
N ALA A 133 5.25 -3.03 4.41
CA ALA A 133 6.06 -2.29 5.38
C ALA A 133 6.26 -0.83 4.97
N GLU A 134 6.59 -0.60 3.69
CA GLU A 134 6.75 0.73 3.12
C GLU A 134 5.45 1.55 3.16
N LEU A 135 4.32 0.93 2.81
CA LEU A 135 3.04 1.61 2.69
C LEU A 135 2.27 1.72 4.01
N SER A 136 2.59 0.92 5.04
CA SER A 136 1.86 0.92 6.31
C SER A 136 2.33 1.99 7.29
N THR A 137 3.48 2.59 7.06
CA THR A 137 3.94 3.72 7.83
C THR A 137 3.42 5.03 7.23
N ASP A 138 2.95 5.95 8.08
CA ASP A 138 2.67 7.31 7.63
C ASP A 138 3.90 7.86 6.92
N ARG A 139 3.77 8.23 5.64
CA ARG A 139 4.89 8.57 4.76
C ARG A 139 5.82 9.64 5.29
N ILE A 140 5.34 10.56 6.14
CA ILE A 140 6.16 11.64 6.71
C ILE A 140 7.02 11.19 7.90
N LYS A 141 6.79 9.97 8.41
CA LYS A 141 7.54 9.43 9.56
C LYS A 141 8.72 8.61 9.09
N ASP A 142 9.80 8.69 9.83
CA ASP A 142 10.87 7.72 9.72
C ASP A 142 10.43 6.37 10.32
N TYR A 143 10.88 5.25 9.74
CA TYR A 143 10.61 3.93 10.29
C TYR A 143 11.88 3.09 10.39
N VAL A 144 11.92 2.20 11.39
CA VAL A 144 13.01 1.24 11.55
C VAL A 144 12.70 0.00 10.73
N PHE A 145 13.64 -0.38 9.90
CA PHE A 145 13.56 -1.55 9.04
C PHE A 145 13.86 -2.83 9.83
N ASP A 146 12.94 -3.79 9.82
CA ASP A 146 13.03 -5.04 10.59
C ASP A 146 12.47 -6.20 9.75
N TRP A 147 13.35 -7.09 9.31
CA TRP A 147 13.00 -8.24 8.48
C TRP A 147 12.06 -9.22 9.18
N ASP A 148 12.31 -9.56 10.43
CA ASP A 148 11.57 -10.60 11.14
C ASP A 148 10.12 -10.14 11.36
N ARG A 149 9.96 -8.87 11.68
CA ARG A 149 8.64 -8.26 11.79
C ARG A 149 7.90 -8.22 10.44
N MET A 150 8.59 -7.87 9.35
CA MET A 150 7.96 -7.68 8.03
C MET A 150 7.43 -8.98 7.44
N LEU A 151 8.11 -10.11 7.70
CA LEU A 151 7.78 -11.43 7.18
C LEU A 151 6.90 -12.26 8.11
N SER A 152 6.54 -11.75 9.27
CA SER A 152 5.62 -12.40 10.20
C SER A 152 4.24 -12.61 9.55
N PHE A 153 3.65 -13.79 9.78
CA PHE A 153 2.26 -14.09 9.39
C PHE A 153 1.24 -13.62 10.44
N GLU A 154 1.70 -12.95 11.49
CA GLU A 154 0.87 -12.37 12.54
C GLU A 154 1.08 -10.87 12.63
N GLY A 155 0.03 -10.16 13.05
CA GLY A 155 0.06 -8.72 13.23
C GLY A 155 -0.15 -7.94 11.93
N ASN A 156 0.39 -6.72 11.89
CA ASN A 156 0.21 -5.78 10.78
C ASN A 156 1.30 -6.00 9.72
N THR A 157 1.14 -7.02 8.88
CA THR A 157 2.13 -7.45 7.89
C THR A 157 1.50 -7.79 6.54
N GLY A 158 2.31 -7.76 5.47
CA GLY A 158 1.88 -8.21 4.14
C GLY A 158 1.45 -9.68 4.13
N PRO A 159 2.27 -10.62 4.66
CA PRO A 159 1.90 -12.03 4.75
C PRO A 159 0.61 -12.30 5.53
N TYR A 160 0.28 -11.53 6.55
CA TYR A 160 -1.01 -11.63 7.25
C TYR A 160 -2.20 -11.35 6.33
N LEU A 161 -2.11 -10.31 5.49
CA LEU A 161 -3.16 -10.00 4.51
C LEU A 161 -3.25 -11.06 3.41
N GLN A 162 -2.10 -11.54 2.92
CA GLN A 162 -2.04 -12.63 1.94
C GLN A 162 -2.67 -13.91 2.50
N TYR A 163 -2.44 -14.23 3.77
CA TYR A 163 -3.07 -15.36 4.44
C TYR A 163 -4.59 -15.21 4.55
N ALA A 164 -5.08 -14.02 4.90
CA ALA A 164 -6.52 -13.74 4.90
C ALA A 164 -7.14 -13.97 3.52
N HIS A 165 -6.50 -13.47 2.45
CA HIS A 165 -6.94 -13.68 1.07
C HIS A 165 -6.93 -15.16 0.66
N ALA A 166 -5.85 -15.89 0.94
CA ALA A 166 -5.77 -17.32 0.65
C ALA A 166 -6.90 -18.13 1.35
N ARG A 167 -7.21 -17.77 2.60
CA ARG A 167 -8.32 -18.37 3.34
C ARG A 167 -9.66 -18.09 2.67
N ILE A 168 -9.91 -16.90 2.17
CA ILE A 168 -11.12 -16.56 1.41
C ILE A 168 -11.20 -17.39 0.13
N CYS A 169 -10.10 -17.49 -0.62
CA CYS A 169 -10.04 -18.34 -1.82
C CYS A 169 -10.40 -19.80 -1.51
N SER A 170 -9.86 -20.37 -0.43
CA SER A 170 -10.17 -21.73 0.01
C SER A 170 -11.65 -21.92 0.39
N ILE A 171 -12.31 -20.89 0.93
CA ILE A 171 -13.75 -20.93 1.18
C ILE A 171 -14.53 -21.10 -0.12
N PHE A 172 -14.20 -20.31 -1.15
CA PHE A 172 -14.85 -20.39 -2.45
C PHE A 172 -14.61 -21.73 -3.16
N GLU A 173 -13.39 -22.29 -3.05
CA GLU A 173 -13.10 -23.62 -3.58
C GLU A 173 -13.95 -24.70 -2.89
N ASN A 174 -13.97 -24.71 -1.57
CA ASN A 174 -14.84 -25.61 -0.78
C ASN A 174 -16.32 -25.45 -1.13
N ALA A 175 -16.76 -24.23 -1.38
CA ALA A 175 -18.14 -23.97 -1.80
C ALA A 175 -18.44 -24.61 -3.15
N ARG A 176 -17.53 -24.46 -4.13
CA ARG A 176 -17.66 -25.08 -5.46
C ARG A 176 -17.72 -26.61 -5.40
N GLU A 177 -16.86 -27.23 -4.58
CA GLU A 177 -16.87 -28.68 -4.37
C GLU A 177 -18.22 -29.16 -3.84
N LYS A 178 -18.84 -28.35 -2.97
CA LYS A 178 -20.18 -28.62 -2.41
C LYS A 178 -21.34 -28.12 -3.28
N ARG A 179 -21.02 -27.64 -4.51
CA ARG A 179 -21.99 -27.13 -5.50
C ARG A 179 -22.73 -25.85 -5.06
N PHE A 180 -22.13 -25.06 -4.16
CA PHE A 180 -22.57 -23.70 -3.91
C PHE A 180 -21.84 -22.73 -4.85
N THR A 181 -22.57 -21.71 -5.31
CA THR A 181 -22.01 -20.59 -6.08
C THR A 181 -22.38 -19.30 -5.39
N ALA A 182 -21.45 -18.36 -5.31
CA ALA A 182 -21.76 -17.02 -4.84
C ALA A 182 -22.77 -16.37 -5.81
N PRO A 183 -23.86 -15.77 -5.32
CA PRO A 183 -24.78 -15.02 -6.18
C PRO A 183 -24.11 -13.79 -6.74
N GLU A 184 -24.37 -13.45 -8.01
CA GLU A 184 -23.80 -12.22 -8.62
C GLU A 184 -24.45 -10.95 -8.06
N GLN A 185 -25.77 -10.99 -7.88
CA GLN A 185 -26.55 -9.87 -7.34
C GLN A 185 -27.70 -10.44 -6.49
N PRO A 186 -27.48 -10.65 -5.18
CA PRO A 186 -28.54 -11.10 -4.29
C PRO A 186 -29.60 -10.02 -4.12
N LEU A 187 -30.83 -10.41 -3.90
CA LEU A 187 -31.87 -9.49 -3.51
C LEU A 187 -31.67 -9.07 -2.05
N LEU A 188 -32.03 -7.85 -1.71
CA LEU A 188 -31.78 -7.29 -0.38
C LEU A 188 -32.35 -8.19 0.76
N HIS A 189 -33.54 -8.76 0.56
CA HIS A 189 -34.17 -9.66 1.54
C HIS A 189 -33.43 -11.00 1.72
N GLU A 190 -32.60 -11.41 0.75
CA GLU A 190 -31.77 -12.61 0.88
C GLU A 190 -30.58 -12.40 1.81
N LEU A 191 -30.20 -11.15 2.01
CA LEU A 191 -29.12 -10.74 2.92
C LEU A 191 -29.61 -10.48 4.35
N GLU A 192 -30.93 -10.40 4.59
CA GLU A 192 -31.50 -10.16 5.94
C GLU A 192 -31.22 -11.30 6.93
N VAL A 193 -30.80 -12.46 6.44
CA VAL A 193 -30.35 -13.58 7.28
C VAL A 193 -28.98 -13.37 7.92
N LEU A 194 -28.24 -12.35 7.50
CA LEU A 194 -26.93 -11.97 8.04
C LEU A 194 -27.13 -11.02 9.22
N ASP A 195 -27.28 -11.57 10.42
CA ASP A 195 -27.68 -10.80 11.61
C ASP A 195 -26.69 -10.90 12.79
N THR A 196 -25.64 -11.75 12.68
CA THR A 196 -24.67 -11.88 13.76
C THR A 196 -23.81 -10.60 13.88
N PRO A 197 -23.33 -10.27 15.08
CA PRO A 197 -22.46 -9.11 15.28
C PRO A 197 -21.23 -9.09 14.37
N GLU A 198 -20.64 -10.25 14.10
CA GLU A 198 -19.47 -10.41 13.25
C GLU A 198 -19.78 -10.16 11.77
N GLU A 199 -20.93 -10.63 11.28
CA GLU A 199 -21.40 -10.36 9.92
C GLU A 199 -21.64 -8.85 9.73
N LEU A 200 -22.38 -8.24 10.65
CA LEU A 200 -22.67 -6.81 10.60
C LEU A 200 -21.38 -5.96 10.68
N GLN A 201 -20.41 -6.36 11.49
CA GLN A 201 -19.13 -5.67 11.60
C GLN A 201 -18.33 -5.78 10.30
N LEU A 202 -18.28 -6.97 9.69
CA LEU A 202 -17.59 -7.21 8.43
C LEU A 202 -18.23 -6.38 7.31
N MET A 203 -19.55 -6.44 7.15
CA MET A 203 -20.28 -5.64 6.15
C MET A 203 -20.06 -4.14 6.30
N LYS A 204 -20.12 -3.62 7.54
CA LYS A 204 -19.83 -2.20 7.81
C LYS A 204 -18.39 -1.82 7.41
N ARG A 205 -17.43 -2.72 7.67
CA ARG A 205 -16.05 -2.47 7.29
C ARG A 205 -15.88 -2.50 5.78
N MET A 206 -16.51 -3.45 5.07
CA MET A 206 -16.49 -3.50 3.61
C MET A 206 -17.09 -2.23 2.98
N ALA A 207 -18.22 -1.75 3.51
CA ALA A 207 -18.89 -0.54 3.03
C ALA A 207 -18.03 0.74 3.17
N ALA A 208 -17.05 0.77 4.05
CA ALA A 208 -16.15 1.91 4.24
C ALA A 208 -15.01 2.01 3.20
N LEU A 209 -14.88 1.02 2.28
CA LEU A 209 -13.81 1.01 1.29
C LEU A 209 -13.80 2.24 0.37
N PRO A 210 -14.93 2.66 -0.23
CA PRO A 210 -14.94 3.81 -1.15
C PRO A 210 -14.42 5.08 -0.50
N ASP A 211 -14.90 5.40 0.70
CA ASP A 211 -14.46 6.59 1.46
C ASP A 211 -12.98 6.50 1.83
N THR A 212 -12.51 5.30 2.24
CA THR A 212 -11.09 5.08 2.55
C THR A 212 -10.19 5.31 1.34
N VAL A 213 -10.60 4.85 0.16
CA VAL A 213 -9.85 5.04 -1.09
C VAL A 213 -9.82 6.52 -1.46
N ASP A 214 -10.95 7.21 -1.38
CA ASP A 214 -11.06 8.64 -1.71
C ASP A 214 -10.20 9.48 -0.76
N ASP A 215 -10.32 9.28 0.55
CA ASP A 215 -9.50 9.95 1.56
C ASP A 215 -8.00 9.69 1.35
N SER A 216 -7.62 8.44 1.07
CA SER A 216 -6.23 8.06 0.81
C SER A 216 -5.67 8.77 -0.42
N ALA A 217 -6.46 8.84 -1.49
CA ALA A 217 -6.07 9.48 -2.74
C ALA A 217 -5.98 11.00 -2.62
N GLN A 218 -6.97 11.64 -1.98
CA GLN A 218 -6.99 13.11 -1.81
C GLN A 218 -5.84 13.62 -0.96
N ASN A 219 -5.45 12.85 0.09
CA ASN A 219 -4.40 13.24 1.02
C ASN A 219 -3.03 12.65 0.67
N PHE A 220 -2.93 11.81 -0.37
CA PHE A 220 -1.70 11.07 -0.70
C PHE A 220 -1.18 10.23 0.49
N GLU A 221 -2.09 9.55 1.19
CA GLU A 221 -1.83 8.81 2.42
C GLU A 221 -2.12 7.30 2.25
N PRO A 222 -1.25 6.54 1.56
CA PRO A 222 -1.47 5.12 1.29
C PRO A 222 -1.56 4.26 2.56
N HIS A 223 -0.99 4.71 3.68
CA HIS A 223 -1.07 4.01 4.96
C HIS A 223 -2.52 3.85 5.47
N ARG A 224 -3.44 4.73 5.10
CA ARG A 224 -4.87 4.57 5.43
C ARG A 224 -5.45 3.29 4.83
N LEU A 225 -5.05 2.98 3.60
CA LEU A 225 -5.51 1.76 2.92
C LEU A 225 -4.94 0.51 3.58
N THR A 226 -3.67 0.52 4.00
CA THR A 226 -3.09 -0.63 4.72
C THR A 226 -3.73 -0.85 6.08
N TYR A 227 -4.05 0.21 6.82
CA TYR A 227 -4.80 0.12 8.08
C TYR A 227 -6.20 -0.44 7.85
N TYR A 228 -6.91 0.08 6.84
CA TYR A 228 -8.21 -0.45 6.45
C TYR A 228 -8.16 -1.95 6.16
N LEU A 229 -7.19 -2.40 5.35
CA LEU A 229 -7.04 -3.81 5.00
C LEU A 229 -6.74 -4.70 6.22
N THR A 230 -5.92 -4.22 7.14
CA THR A 230 -5.61 -4.95 8.38
C THR A 230 -6.85 -5.10 9.27
N GLU A 231 -7.64 -4.04 9.41
CA GLU A 231 -8.89 -4.09 10.18
C GLU A 231 -9.94 -4.96 9.48
N LEU A 232 -10.03 -4.90 8.15
CA LEU A 232 -10.92 -5.76 7.37
C LEU A 232 -10.55 -7.23 7.55
N ALA A 233 -9.27 -7.58 7.45
CA ALA A 233 -8.78 -8.93 7.69
C ALA A 233 -9.08 -9.41 9.13
N GLY A 234 -8.93 -8.52 10.12
CA GLY A 234 -9.32 -8.81 11.52
C GLY A 234 -10.82 -9.09 11.68
N CYS A 235 -11.67 -8.28 11.04
CA CYS A 235 -13.12 -8.51 11.01
C CYS A 235 -13.46 -9.85 10.34
N PHE A 236 -12.82 -10.15 9.20
CA PHE A 236 -13.00 -11.42 8.50
C PHE A 236 -12.57 -12.62 9.36
N HIS A 237 -11.42 -12.57 10.03
CA HIS A 237 -10.98 -13.64 10.91
C HIS A 237 -11.92 -13.85 12.09
N SER A 238 -12.45 -12.77 12.69
CA SER A 238 -13.45 -12.84 13.75
C SER A 238 -14.74 -13.53 13.26
N PHE A 239 -15.23 -13.11 12.09
CA PHE A 239 -16.37 -13.71 11.43
C PHE A 239 -16.13 -15.22 11.15
N TYR A 240 -15.03 -15.55 10.48
CA TYR A 240 -14.70 -16.93 10.10
C TYR A 240 -14.58 -17.88 11.29
N ASN A 241 -14.03 -17.41 12.42
CA ASN A 241 -13.84 -18.23 13.61
C ASN A 241 -15.16 -18.54 14.33
N LYS A 242 -16.15 -17.67 14.22
CA LYS A 242 -17.42 -17.78 14.94
C LYS A 242 -18.58 -18.26 14.05
N ASN A 243 -18.47 -18.05 12.75
CA ASN A 243 -19.53 -18.31 11.80
C ASN A 243 -19.05 -19.28 10.72
N ARG A 244 -19.74 -20.40 10.57
CA ARG A 244 -19.45 -21.38 9.53
C ARG A 244 -20.01 -20.90 8.20
N VAL A 245 -19.15 -20.48 7.26
CA VAL A 245 -19.59 -19.94 5.95
C VAL A 245 -20.46 -20.94 5.20
N ILE A 246 -20.01 -22.18 5.05
CA ILE A 246 -20.76 -23.25 4.39
C ILE A 246 -21.48 -24.05 5.47
N SER A 247 -22.77 -23.84 5.60
CA SER A 247 -23.65 -24.45 6.59
C SER A 247 -24.68 -25.45 5.95
N GLU A 248 -25.54 -26.06 6.75
CA GLU A 248 -26.64 -26.86 6.26
C GLU A 248 -27.77 -25.99 5.71
N ASP A 249 -27.87 -24.75 6.14
CA ASP A 249 -28.79 -23.76 5.61
C ASP A 249 -28.21 -23.17 4.31
N ALA A 250 -28.83 -23.51 3.19
CA ALA A 250 -28.39 -23.06 1.87
C ALA A 250 -28.58 -21.55 1.67
N ALA A 251 -29.64 -20.94 2.22
CA ALA A 251 -29.88 -19.48 2.09
C ALA A 251 -28.82 -18.72 2.85
N LEU A 252 -28.49 -19.12 4.07
CA LEU A 252 -27.41 -18.51 4.86
C LEU A 252 -26.04 -18.72 4.20
N THR A 253 -25.79 -19.91 3.62
CA THR A 253 -24.54 -20.16 2.88
C THR A 253 -24.41 -19.23 1.68
N HIS A 254 -25.47 -19.07 0.88
CA HIS A 254 -25.46 -18.17 -0.29
C HIS A 254 -25.24 -16.71 0.14
N ALA A 255 -25.91 -16.25 1.19
CA ALA A 255 -25.75 -14.90 1.73
C ALA A 255 -24.30 -14.63 2.23
N ARG A 256 -23.66 -15.64 2.86
CA ARG A 256 -22.26 -15.54 3.35
C ARG A 256 -21.19 -15.63 2.26
N LEU A 257 -21.53 -16.16 1.09
CA LEU A 257 -20.64 -16.26 -0.07
C LEU A 257 -20.67 -15.00 -0.95
N TYR A 258 -21.68 -14.16 -0.80
CA TYR A 258 -21.76 -12.86 -1.47
C TYR A 258 -20.84 -11.85 -0.83
#